data_d7537f52bf040e8bd4e524cb5f0095dd
#
_entry.id   d7537f52bf040e8bd4e524cb5f0095dd
#
_cell.length_a   1.000
_cell.length_b   1.000
_cell.length_c   1.000
_cell.angle_alpha   90.00
_cell.angle_beta   90.00
_cell.angle_gamma   90.00
#
_symmetry.space_group_name_H-M   'P 1'
#
loop_
_entity.id
_entity.type
_entity.pdbx_description
1 polymer ?
#
loop_
_entity_poly.entity_id
_entity_poly.type
_entity_poly.pdbx_seq_one_letter_code
_entity_poly.pdbx_strand_id
1 'polypeptide(L)' 'MLAEQGIQTGDIDIAVAGGMESMSNCPYLLPRVRDGLRMGNSEVVDSLIQDGLWCAFDAVHMGTGTEKYTGEFGGLTR' A
#
# COMPACT_ATOMS: atom_id res chain seq x y z
N MET A 1 4.59 15.81 -5.51
CA MET A 1 4.98 16.39 -6.82
C MET A 1 4.17 17.65 -7.13
N LEU A 2 2.87 17.61 -7.53
CA LEU A 2 2.13 18.85 -7.88
C LEU A 2 2.01 19.84 -6.70
N ALA A 3 1.67 19.36 -5.50
CA ALA A 3 1.61 20.18 -4.29
C ALA A 3 2.98 20.80 -3.96
N GLU A 4 4.03 20.02 -4.02
CA GLU A 4 5.40 20.48 -3.82
C GLU A 4 5.80 21.56 -4.84
N GLN A 5 5.50 21.35 -6.12
CA GLN A 5 5.75 22.33 -7.18
C GLN A 5 5.02 23.64 -6.93
N GLY A 6 3.73 23.57 -6.55
CA GLY A 6 2.96 24.76 -6.20
C GLY A 6 3.53 25.56 -5.02
N ILE A 7 4.06 24.88 -4.03
CA ILE A 7 4.76 25.54 -2.89
C ILE A 7 6.09 26.14 -3.35
N GLN A 8 6.87 25.42 -4.16
CA GLN A 8 8.16 25.90 -4.66
C GLN A 8 8.03 27.12 -5.60
N THR A 9 6.96 27.17 -6.40
CA THR A 9 6.66 28.31 -7.28
C THR A 9 6.06 29.49 -6.54
N GLY A 10 5.64 29.30 -5.29
CA GLY A 10 4.95 30.34 -4.50
C GLY A 10 3.47 30.54 -4.86
N ASP A 11 2.88 29.64 -5.62
CA ASP A 11 1.47 29.70 -5.99
C ASP A 11 0.54 29.30 -4.84
N ILE A 12 1.04 28.47 -3.92
CA ILE A 12 0.34 28.04 -2.70
C ILE A 12 1.31 28.00 -1.51
N ASP A 13 0.82 28.31 -0.32
CA ASP A 13 1.62 28.28 0.91
C ASP A 13 1.52 26.93 1.64
N ILE A 14 0.34 26.32 1.60
CA ILE A 14 0.05 25.06 2.28
C ILE A 14 -0.74 24.16 1.34
N ALA A 15 -0.38 22.90 1.30
CA ALA A 15 -1.09 21.89 0.50
C ALA A 15 -1.36 20.63 1.31
N VAL A 16 -2.54 20.05 1.13
CA VAL A 16 -2.88 18.70 1.60
C VAL A 16 -2.95 17.80 0.39
N ALA A 17 -2.18 16.72 0.41
CA ALA A 17 -2.19 15.71 -0.63
C ALA A 17 -2.66 14.37 -0.04
N GLY A 18 -3.42 13.61 -0.81
CA GLY A 18 -3.94 12.32 -0.37
C GLY A 18 -4.45 11.49 -1.53
N GLY A 19 -4.91 10.31 -1.21
CA GLY A 19 -5.51 9.38 -2.15
C GLY A 19 -6.68 8.63 -1.51
N MET A 20 -7.42 7.94 -2.34
CA MET A 20 -8.59 7.17 -1.93
C MET A 20 -8.69 5.90 -2.79
N GLU A 21 -9.04 4.79 -2.15
CA GLU A 21 -9.22 3.51 -2.82
C GLU A 21 -10.57 2.89 -2.45
N SER A 22 -11.21 2.27 -3.43
CA SER A 22 -12.43 1.49 -3.20
C SER A 22 -12.09 0.07 -2.77
N MET A 23 -11.78 -0.10 -1.50
CA MET A 23 -11.31 -1.38 -0.95
C MET A 23 -12.31 -2.52 -1.16
N SER A 24 -13.61 -2.22 -1.09
CA SER A 24 -14.66 -3.21 -1.31
C SER A 24 -14.74 -3.73 -2.76
N ASN A 25 -14.16 -3.01 -3.71
CA ASN A 25 -14.13 -3.38 -5.12
C ASN A 25 -12.79 -4.02 -5.55
N CYS A 26 -11.84 -4.15 -4.63
CA CYS A 26 -10.58 -4.82 -4.93
C CYS A 26 -10.83 -6.30 -5.24
N PRO A 27 -10.35 -6.81 -6.39
CA PRO A 27 -10.58 -8.20 -6.77
C PRO A 27 -9.63 -9.15 -6.05
N TYR A 28 -10.04 -10.40 -6.01
CA TYR A 28 -9.13 -11.50 -5.74
C TYR A 28 -8.50 -12.00 -7.04
N LEU A 29 -7.24 -12.35 -7.00
CA LEU A 29 -6.46 -12.79 -8.14
C LEU A 29 -6.11 -14.27 -8.04
N LEU A 30 -6.21 -14.96 -9.17
CA LEU A 30 -5.71 -16.33 -9.33
C LEU A 30 -4.42 -16.26 -10.17
N PRO A 31 -3.23 -16.29 -9.56
CA PRO A 31 -1.98 -16.27 -10.31
C PRO A 31 -1.83 -17.51 -11.20
N ARG A 32 -1.16 -17.36 -12.32
CA ARG A 32 -0.80 -18.44 -13.24
C ARG A 32 -1.96 -19.14 -13.93
N VAL A 33 -3.18 -18.62 -13.86
CA VAL A 33 -4.36 -19.21 -14.56
C VAL A 33 -4.17 -19.23 -16.08
N ARG A 34 -3.47 -18.23 -16.62
CA ARG A 34 -3.21 -18.16 -18.08
C ARG A 34 -2.37 -19.33 -18.60
N ASP A 35 -1.50 -19.87 -17.75
CA ASP A 35 -0.66 -21.04 -18.06
C ASP A 35 -1.37 -22.36 -17.74
N GLY A 36 -2.61 -22.27 -17.23
CA GLY A 36 -3.40 -23.39 -16.73
C GLY A 36 -3.02 -23.78 -15.31
N LEU A 37 -4.02 -23.96 -14.47
CA LEU A 37 -3.85 -24.58 -13.16
C LEU A 37 -3.67 -26.07 -13.37
N ARG A 38 -2.45 -26.55 -13.25
CA ARG A 38 -2.12 -27.97 -13.39
C ARG A 38 -2.42 -28.72 -12.09
N MET A 39 -1.84 -29.88 -11.89
CA MET A 39 -2.02 -30.67 -10.67
C MET A 39 -1.49 -29.93 -9.44
N GLY A 40 -2.24 -29.96 -8.35
CA GLY A 40 -1.89 -29.31 -7.07
C GLY A 40 -2.78 -28.12 -6.72
N ASN A 41 -2.59 -27.62 -5.51
CA ASN A 41 -3.32 -26.46 -5.02
C ASN A 41 -2.79 -25.15 -5.62
N SER A 42 -3.66 -24.14 -5.68
CA SER A 42 -3.30 -22.78 -6.05
C SER A 42 -3.82 -21.79 -5.00
N GLU A 43 -3.12 -20.68 -4.84
CA GLU A 43 -3.52 -19.61 -3.94
C GLU A 43 -4.47 -18.65 -4.64
N VAL A 44 -5.37 -18.07 -3.85
CA VAL A 44 -6.17 -16.90 -4.23
C VAL A 44 -5.59 -15.70 -3.50
N VAL A 45 -5.12 -14.72 -4.24
CA VAL A 45 -4.43 -13.55 -3.69
C VAL A 45 -5.39 -12.37 -3.60
N ASP A 46 -5.48 -11.77 -2.42
CA ASP A 46 -6.20 -10.52 -2.22
C ASP A 46 -5.36 -9.36 -2.77
N SER A 47 -5.83 -8.72 -3.86
CA SER A 47 -5.12 -7.62 -4.49
C SER A 47 -5.02 -6.39 -3.58
N LEU A 48 -5.98 -6.18 -2.69
CA LEU A 48 -5.94 -5.10 -1.72
C LEU A 48 -4.70 -5.21 -0.81
N ILE A 49 -4.43 -6.42 -0.33
CA ILE A 49 -3.25 -6.68 0.50
C ILE A 49 -1.99 -6.66 -0.36
N GLN A 50 -1.96 -7.43 -1.43
CA GLN A 50 -0.78 -7.63 -2.26
C GLN A 50 -0.24 -6.33 -2.87
N ASP A 51 -1.12 -5.48 -3.38
CA ASP A 51 -0.75 -4.29 -4.14
C ASP A 51 -0.81 -2.99 -3.31
N GLY A 52 -1.57 -2.99 -2.21
CA GLY A 52 -1.81 -1.77 -1.43
C GLY A 52 -1.27 -1.80 0.00
N LEU A 53 -1.46 -2.89 0.73
CA LEU A 53 -1.20 -2.93 2.17
C LEU A 53 0.03 -3.76 2.57
N TRP A 54 0.74 -4.32 1.61
CA TRP A 54 1.94 -5.13 1.83
C TRP A 54 3.22 -4.36 1.49
N CYS A 55 4.16 -4.33 2.43
CA CYS A 55 5.50 -3.82 2.16
C CYS A 55 6.36 -4.92 1.53
N ALA A 56 6.69 -4.74 0.25
CA ALA A 56 7.50 -5.72 -0.49
C ALA A 56 8.96 -5.78 -0.01
N PHE A 57 9.45 -4.74 0.65
CA PHE A 57 10.83 -4.67 1.16
C PHE A 57 10.99 -5.40 2.48
N ASP A 58 10.06 -5.16 3.41
CA ASP A 58 10.12 -5.73 4.77
C ASP A 58 9.30 -7.01 4.90
N ALA A 59 8.55 -7.40 3.86
CA ALA A 59 7.66 -8.56 3.85
C ALA A 59 6.66 -8.56 5.02
N VAL A 60 6.08 -7.39 5.33
CA VAL A 60 5.11 -7.20 6.42
C VAL A 60 3.94 -6.33 5.94
N HIS A 61 2.82 -6.39 6.65
CA HIS A 61 1.75 -5.42 6.45
C HIS A 61 2.22 -3.99 6.77
N MET A 62 1.79 -3.01 5.99
CA MET A 62 2.17 -1.59 6.15
C MET A 62 1.89 -1.08 7.57
N GLY A 63 0.77 -1.47 8.19
CA GLY A 63 0.46 -1.12 9.57
C GLY A 63 1.51 -1.65 10.56
N THR A 64 1.92 -2.91 10.41
CA THR A 64 2.97 -3.52 11.23
C THR A 64 4.32 -2.81 11.06
N GLY A 65 4.66 -2.46 9.81
CA GLY A 65 5.86 -1.66 9.53
C GLY A 65 5.82 -0.30 10.23
N THR A 66 4.69 0.39 10.14
CA THR A 66 4.50 1.70 10.80
C THR A 66 4.64 1.59 12.32
N GLU A 67 4.02 0.61 12.96
CA GLU A 67 4.14 0.38 14.41
C GLU A 67 5.59 0.14 14.83
N LYS A 68 6.34 -0.65 14.07
CA LYS A 68 7.75 -0.91 14.30
C LYS A 68 8.56 0.39 14.25
N TYR A 69 8.45 1.15 13.16
CA TYR A 69 9.20 2.40 13.00
C TYR A 69 8.81 3.46 14.01
N THR A 70 7.53 3.57 14.35
CA THR A 70 7.06 4.50 15.38
C THR A 70 7.66 4.17 16.74
N GLY A 71 7.77 2.90 17.09
CA GLY A 71 8.42 2.44 18.32
C GLY A 71 9.92 2.75 18.36
N GLU A 72 10.60 2.63 17.21
CA GLU A 72 12.04 2.88 17.11
C GLU A 72 12.40 4.38 17.12
N PHE A 73 11.59 5.24 16.50
CA PHE A 73 11.96 6.63 16.23
C PHE A 73 11.23 7.69 17.05
N GLY A 74 10.26 7.38 17.88
CA GLY A 74 9.59 8.48 18.49
C GLY A 74 8.70 8.25 19.68
N GLY A 75 8.44 7.03 20.06
CA GLY A 75 7.58 6.78 21.20
C GLY A 75 6.21 7.43 21.09
N LEU A 76 5.66 7.56 19.88
CA LEU A 76 4.31 8.04 19.69
C LEU A 76 3.34 7.03 20.28
N THR A 77 2.54 7.46 21.24
CA THR A 77 1.45 6.67 21.83
C THR A 77 0.13 7.04 21.18
N ARG A 78 -0.82 6.10 21.22
CA ARG A 78 -2.19 6.34 20.74
C ARG A 78 -2.91 7.40 21.58
#